data_ad13ff50dc98f874e18afe7edf88a4a5
#
_entry.id   ad13ff50dc98f874e18afe7edf88a4a5
#
_cell.length_a   1.000
_cell.length_b   1.000
_cell.length_c   1.000
_cell.angle_alpha   90.00
_cell.angle_beta   90.00
_cell.angle_gamma   90.00
#
_symmetry.space_group_name_H-M   'P 1'
#
loop_
_entity.id
_entity.type
_entity.pdbx_description
1 polymer ?
#
loop_
_entity_poly.entity_id
_entity_poly.type
_entity_poly.pdbx_seq_one_letter_code
_entity_poly.pdbx_strand_id
1 'polypeptide(L)'
;WEITDAAFEQVEDLSPDVIILSGDLTLNGEKESHKELAKKLEQVEKDGIQVVVIPGNHDINNRNAASFDGRSRQMAEAVSANEFAEIYNDFGYDEALSRDPASLSYTYDLGPDMRLLMLDSCQYSPTNKVGGMIKTETYDWIDDQLDEAWDDGVILLPVAHHNLLDESKIYVEDCTIEHSEELVNRLEEENVPLFLSGHLHVQHYM
;
A
#
# COMPACT_ATOMS: atom_id res chain seq x y z
N TRP A 1 -16.63 -11.79 3.04
CA TRP A 1 -16.96 -10.46 2.50
C TRP A 1 -17.90 -9.63 3.39
N GLU A 2 -18.75 -10.23 4.23
CA GLU A 2 -19.72 -9.51 5.08
C GLU A 2 -19.10 -8.38 5.90
N ILE A 3 -17.87 -8.59 6.46
CA ILE A 3 -17.15 -7.55 7.22
C ILE A 3 -16.65 -6.44 6.29
N THR A 4 -16.15 -6.81 5.12
CA THR A 4 -15.67 -5.84 4.11
C THR A 4 -16.83 -4.97 3.61
N ASP A 5 -17.98 -5.59 3.32
CA ASP A 5 -19.18 -4.88 2.88
C ASP A 5 -19.66 -3.90 3.95
N ALA A 6 -19.73 -4.34 5.22
CA ALA A 6 -20.11 -3.47 6.33
C ALA A 6 -19.09 -2.33 6.58
N ALA A 7 -17.81 -2.57 6.31
CA ALA A 7 -16.81 -1.51 6.41
C ALA A 7 -16.99 -0.47 5.31
N PHE A 8 -17.24 -0.88 4.07
CA PHE A 8 -17.50 0.05 2.97
C PHE A 8 -18.79 0.85 3.17
N GLU A 9 -19.87 0.22 3.64
CA GLU A 9 -21.11 0.95 4.02
C GLU A 9 -20.82 2.07 5.04
N GLN A 10 -19.97 1.81 6.05
CA GLN A 10 -19.60 2.83 7.02
C GLN A 10 -18.72 3.93 6.41
N VAL A 11 -17.82 3.58 5.49
CA VAL A 11 -16.97 4.56 4.80
C VAL A 11 -17.80 5.43 3.88
N GLU A 12 -18.75 4.87 3.13
CA GLU A 12 -19.68 5.61 2.28
C GLU A 12 -20.53 6.60 3.11
N ASP A 13 -21.00 6.19 4.30
CA ASP A 13 -21.73 7.07 5.23
C ASP A 13 -20.87 8.26 5.71
N LEU A 14 -19.54 8.10 5.81
CA LEU A 14 -18.60 9.16 6.16
C LEU A 14 -18.29 10.08 4.98
N SER A 15 -18.49 9.60 3.75
CA SER A 15 -18.26 10.32 2.49
C SER A 15 -16.86 10.98 2.45
N PRO A 16 -15.75 10.23 2.62
CA PRO A 16 -14.42 10.79 2.50
C PRO A 16 -14.11 11.16 1.05
N ASP A 17 -13.16 12.06 0.84
CA ASP A 17 -12.67 12.39 -0.50
C ASP A 17 -11.82 11.25 -1.09
N VAL A 18 -11.08 10.54 -0.23
CA VAL A 18 -10.18 9.45 -0.63
C VAL A 18 -10.14 8.32 0.40
N ILE A 19 -9.98 7.08 -0.08
CA ILE A 19 -9.65 5.90 0.70
C ILE A 19 -8.25 5.45 0.32
N ILE A 20 -7.37 5.36 1.32
CA ILE A 20 -6.01 4.85 1.17
C ILE A 20 -5.96 3.44 1.75
N LEU A 21 -5.68 2.44 0.89
CA LEU A 21 -5.52 1.06 1.29
C LEU A 21 -4.03 0.71 1.35
N SER A 22 -3.49 0.64 2.57
CA SER A 22 -2.07 0.45 2.85
C SER A 22 -1.62 -1.02 2.84
N GLY A 23 -2.27 -1.88 2.06
CA GLY A 23 -1.89 -3.27 1.86
C GLY A 23 -2.64 -4.29 2.72
N ASP A 24 -2.25 -5.56 2.57
CA ASP A 24 -2.92 -6.75 3.11
C ASP A 24 -4.41 -6.80 2.71
N LEU A 25 -4.62 -6.58 1.41
CA LEU A 25 -5.94 -6.49 0.77
C LEU A 25 -6.65 -7.85 0.74
N THR A 26 -5.88 -8.93 0.82
CA THR A 26 -6.36 -10.31 0.83
C THR A 26 -5.67 -11.12 1.91
N LEU A 27 -6.20 -12.33 2.18
CA LEU A 27 -5.62 -13.19 3.23
C LEU A 27 -4.23 -13.71 2.87
N ASN A 28 -4.02 -14.19 1.64
CA ASN A 28 -2.74 -14.71 1.16
C ASN A 28 -2.57 -14.49 -0.36
N GLY A 29 -2.96 -13.36 -0.89
CA GLY A 29 -2.76 -13.00 -2.29
C GLY A 29 -3.60 -13.80 -3.28
N GLU A 30 -4.75 -14.33 -2.84
CA GLU A 30 -5.64 -15.09 -3.71
C GLU A 30 -6.18 -14.23 -4.84
N LYS A 31 -5.88 -14.62 -6.09
CA LYS A 31 -6.20 -13.85 -7.29
C LYS A 31 -7.70 -13.54 -7.42
N GLU A 32 -8.56 -14.49 -7.11
CA GLU A 32 -10.01 -14.27 -7.16
C GLU A 32 -10.48 -13.32 -6.04
N SER A 33 -9.82 -13.34 -4.87
CA SER A 33 -10.11 -12.38 -3.79
C SER A 33 -9.74 -10.95 -4.18
N HIS A 34 -8.57 -10.77 -4.82
CA HIS A 34 -8.16 -9.47 -5.37
C HIS A 34 -9.17 -8.93 -6.40
N LYS A 35 -9.59 -9.78 -7.35
CA LYS A 35 -10.59 -9.40 -8.36
C LYS A 35 -11.95 -9.03 -7.76
N GLU A 36 -12.40 -9.76 -6.73
CA GLU A 36 -13.65 -9.45 -6.06
C GLU A 36 -13.55 -8.17 -5.24
N LEU A 37 -12.39 -7.91 -4.60
CA LEU A 37 -12.15 -6.63 -3.92
C LEU A 37 -12.15 -5.48 -4.92
N ALA A 38 -11.43 -5.60 -6.04
CA ALA A 38 -11.38 -4.57 -7.08
C ALA A 38 -12.79 -4.18 -7.57
N LYS A 39 -13.69 -5.16 -7.81
CA LYS A 39 -15.10 -4.87 -8.16
C LYS A 39 -15.86 -4.08 -7.08
N LYS A 40 -15.54 -4.31 -5.81
CA LYS A 40 -16.16 -3.54 -4.72
C LYS A 40 -15.61 -2.12 -4.68
N LEU A 41 -14.29 -1.95 -4.90
CA LEU A 41 -13.66 -0.64 -4.98
C LEU A 41 -14.19 0.18 -6.18
N GLU A 42 -14.41 -0.45 -7.34
CA GLU A 42 -15.10 0.19 -8.48
C GLU A 42 -16.49 0.75 -8.10
N GLN A 43 -17.19 0.10 -7.17
CA GLN A 43 -18.49 0.60 -6.72
C GLN A 43 -18.31 1.84 -5.84
N VAL A 44 -17.35 1.82 -4.93
CA VAL A 44 -17.00 2.95 -4.06
C VAL A 44 -16.61 4.18 -4.90
N GLU A 45 -15.83 4.00 -5.95
CA GLU A 45 -15.45 5.11 -6.86
C GLU A 45 -16.62 5.68 -7.65
N LYS A 46 -17.62 4.84 -8.02
CA LYS A 46 -18.86 5.33 -8.65
C LYS A 46 -19.66 6.27 -7.76
N ASP A 47 -19.50 6.15 -6.45
CA ASP A 47 -20.10 7.04 -5.46
C ASP A 47 -19.28 8.33 -5.23
N GLY A 48 -18.18 8.49 -5.98
CA GLY A 48 -17.37 9.71 -6.04
C GLY A 48 -16.21 9.73 -5.04
N ILE A 49 -15.90 8.62 -4.40
CA ILE A 49 -14.79 8.48 -3.46
C ILE A 49 -13.58 7.95 -4.21
N GLN A 50 -12.46 8.66 -4.19
CA GLN A 50 -11.22 8.18 -4.80
C GLN A 50 -10.64 7.00 -3.99
N VAL A 51 -10.04 6.02 -4.67
CA VAL A 51 -9.39 4.88 -4.02
C VAL A 51 -7.95 4.75 -4.50
N VAL A 52 -7.01 4.61 -3.58
CA VAL A 52 -5.60 4.35 -3.90
C VAL A 52 -5.08 3.16 -3.09
N VAL A 53 -4.28 2.31 -3.72
CA VAL A 53 -3.80 1.07 -3.10
C VAL A 53 -2.30 0.89 -3.21
N ILE A 54 -1.71 0.21 -2.21
CA ILE A 54 -0.35 -0.30 -2.22
C ILE A 54 -0.38 -1.75 -1.71
N PRO A 55 0.50 -2.67 -2.16
CA PRO A 55 0.48 -4.03 -1.65
C PRO A 55 0.96 -4.14 -0.21
N GLY A 56 0.43 -5.13 0.51
CA GLY A 56 0.96 -5.65 1.76
C GLY A 56 1.73 -6.96 1.58
N ASN A 57 2.35 -7.44 2.65
CA ASN A 57 3.17 -8.65 2.59
C ASN A 57 2.34 -9.93 2.31
N HIS A 58 1.03 -9.90 2.51
CA HIS A 58 0.15 -11.02 2.17
C HIS A 58 -0.21 -11.08 0.69
N ASP A 59 -0.16 -9.97 -0.06
CA ASP A 59 -0.87 -9.81 -1.32
C ASP A 59 -0.20 -10.43 -2.55
N ILE A 60 1.14 -10.53 -2.61
CA ILE A 60 1.85 -10.90 -3.83
C ILE A 60 2.72 -12.14 -3.63
N ASN A 61 2.70 -13.06 -4.62
CA ASN A 61 3.52 -14.28 -4.66
C ASN A 61 3.44 -15.13 -3.37
N ASN A 62 2.33 -15.12 -2.69
CA ASN A 62 2.15 -15.82 -1.43
C ASN A 62 1.84 -17.31 -1.69
N ARG A 63 2.71 -18.17 -1.18
CA ARG A 63 2.59 -19.65 -1.34
C ARG A 63 1.44 -20.25 -0.54
N ASN A 64 0.83 -19.50 0.35
CA ASN A 64 -0.29 -19.91 1.18
C ASN A 64 -1.65 -19.61 0.57
N ALA A 65 -1.70 -19.03 -0.64
CA ALA A 65 -2.95 -18.75 -1.34
C ALA A 65 -3.85 -19.97 -1.38
N ALA A 66 -5.09 -19.82 -0.92
CA ALA A 66 -6.00 -20.94 -0.77
C ALA A 66 -7.46 -20.54 -0.99
N SER A 67 -8.22 -21.45 -1.59
CA SER A 67 -9.67 -21.41 -1.62
C SER A 67 -10.27 -22.43 -0.63
N PHE A 68 -11.49 -22.19 -0.20
CA PHE A 68 -12.18 -23.03 0.75
C PHE A 68 -13.54 -23.46 0.20
N ASP A 69 -13.79 -24.77 0.25
CA ASP A 69 -15.11 -25.35 0.02
C ASP A 69 -15.57 -26.01 1.34
N GLY A 70 -16.37 -25.28 2.10
CA GLY A 70 -16.70 -25.64 3.48
C GLY A 70 -15.44 -25.70 4.35
N ARG A 71 -15.06 -26.93 4.79
CA ARG A 71 -13.83 -27.14 5.59
C ARG A 71 -12.64 -27.63 4.76
N SER A 72 -12.83 -27.82 3.47
CA SER A 72 -11.77 -28.29 2.58
C SER A 72 -10.96 -27.13 2.06
N ARG A 73 -9.66 -27.13 2.35
CA ARG A 73 -8.69 -26.17 1.81
C ARG A 73 -8.10 -26.71 0.52
N GLN A 74 -8.06 -25.89 -0.52
CA GLN A 74 -7.41 -26.19 -1.79
C GLN A 74 -6.41 -25.07 -2.11
N MET A 75 -5.33 -25.37 -2.82
CA MET A 75 -4.41 -24.36 -3.32
C MET A 75 -5.14 -23.46 -4.32
N ALA A 76 -4.94 -22.14 -4.19
CA ALA A 76 -5.44 -21.14 -5.12
C ALA A 76 -4.28 -20.49 -5.88
N GLU A 77 -4.58 -19.83 -6.98
CA GLU A 77 -3.62 -19.02 -7.72
C GLU A 77 -3.37 -17.71 -6.93
N ALA A 78 -2.09 -17.41 -6.68
CA ALA A 78 -1.66 -16.15 -6.12
C ALA A 78 -1.33 -15.15 -7.23
N VAL A 79 -1.53 -13.86 -6.98
CA VAL A 79 -1.14 -12.83 -7.95
C VAL A 79 0.36 -12.58 -7.93
N SER A 80 0.92 -12.29 -9.10
CA SER A 80 2.24 -11.68 -9.26
C SER A 80 2.17 -10.16 -9.11
N ALA A 81 3.32 -9.49 -9.01
CA ALA A 81 3.37 -8.03 -8.94
C ALA A 81 2.72 -7.34 -10.17
N ASN A 82 2.94 -7.88 -11.37
CA ASN A 82 2.31 -7.34 -12.57
C ASN A 82 0.79 -7.52 -12.55
N GLU A 83 0.30 -8.69 -12.15
CA GLU A 83 -1.14 -8.94 -12.04
C GLU A 83 -1.79 -8.09 -10.95
N PHE A 84 -1.09 -7.82 -9.84
CA PHE A 84 -1.54 -6.87 -8.83
C PHE A 84 -1.75 -5.49 -9.43
N ALA A 85 -0.74 -4.94 -10.11
CA ALA A 85 -0.83 -3.63 -10.77
C ALA A 85 -1.90 -3.59 -11.88
N GLU A 86 -2.14 -4.71 -12.59
CA GLU A 86 -3.20 -4.81 -13.59
C GLU A 86 -4.60 -4.82 -12.95
N ILE A 87 -4.80 -5.59 -11.86
CA ILE A 87 -6.09 -5.68 -11.16
C ILE A 87 -6.46 -4.35 -10.50
N TYR A 88 -5.47 -3.64 -9.96
CA TYR A 88 -5.68 -2.37 -9.27
C TYR A 88 -5.27 -1.15 -10.12
N ASN A 89 -5.20 -1.30 -11.44
CA ASN A 89 -4.79 -0.22 -12.34
C ASN A 89 -5.58 1.07 -12.11
N ASP A 90 -6.89 0.96 -12.02
CA ASP A 90 -7.81 2.09 -11.90
C ASP A 90 -7.83 2.69 -10.47
N PHE A 91 -7.10 2.11 -9.52
CA PHE A 91 -7.02 2.56 -8.12
C PHE A 91 -5.67 3.18 -7.79
N GLY A 92 -5.33 4.24 -8.52
CA GLY A 92 -4.15 5.07 -8.36
C GLY A 92 -3.03 4.81 -9.37
N TYR A 93 -2.90 3.60 -9.94
CA TYR A 93 -1.78 3.31 -10.84
C TYR A 93 -1.87 3.99 -12.21
N ASP A 94 -3.04 4.09 -12.83
CA ASP A 94 -3.22 4.75 -14.14
C ASP A 94 -3.25 6.28 -14.02
N GLU A 95 -3.59 6.81 -12.87
CA GLU A 95 -3.59 8.24 -12.56
C GLU A 95 -2.29 8.71 -11.89
N ALA A 96 -1.32 7.80 -11.71
CA ALA A 96 -0.05 8.11 -11.07
C ALA A 96 0.71 9.20 -11.83
N LEU A 97 1.21 10.22 -11.13
CA LEU A 97 2.08 11.26 -11.71
C LEU A 97 3.43 10.68 -12.10
N SER A 98 3.97 9.82 -11.25
CA SER A 98 5.24 9.13 -11.42
C SER A 98 5.12 7.71 -10.89
N ARG A 99 5.81 6.76 -11.53
CA ARG A 99 5.89 5.35 -11.08
C ARG A 99 7.35 4.93 -10.99
N ASP A 100 7.71 4.29 -9.88
CA ASP A 100 9.03 3.70 -9.72
C ASP A 100 9.23 2.52 -10.69
N PRO A 101 10.26 2.54 -11.55
CA PRO A 101 10.53 1.44 -12.45
C PRO A 101 11.02 0.15 -11.76
N ALA A 102 11.45 0.24 -10.49
CA ALA A 102 12.00 -0.88 -9.73
C ALA A 102 10.98 -1.57 -8.81
N SER A 103 9.87 -0.91 -8.47
CA SER A 103 8.86 -1.41 -7.54
C SER A 103 7.43 -1.07 -7.99
N LEU A 104 6.45 -1.32 -7.12
CA LEU A 104 5.07 -0.87 -7.32
C LEU A 104 4.80 0.49 -6.67
N SER A 105 5.84 1.24 -6.31
CA SER A 105 5.70 2.59 -5.76
C SER A 105 5.25 3.59 -6.82
N TYR A 106 4.49 4.59 -6.41
CA TYR A 106 4.01 5.66 -7.28
C TYR A 106 3.65 6.92 -6.49
N THR A 107 3.49 8.05 -7.18
CA THR A 107 2.93 9.28 -6.60
C THR A 107 1.54 9.57 -7.15
N TYR A 108 0.68 10.15 -6.33
CA TYR A 108 -0.71 10.45 -6.65
C TYR A 108 -1.14 11.80 -6.05
N ASP A 109 -1.70 12.70 -6.86
CA ASP A 109 -2.19 13.99 -6.36
C ASP A 109 -3.54 13.87 -5.66
N LEU A 110 -3.61 14.34 -4.41
CA LEU A 110 -4.87 14.50 -3.66
C LEU A 110 -5.50 15.89 -3.83
N GLY A 111 -5.05 16.65 -4.81
CA GLY A 111 -5.48 18.02 -5.05
C GLY A 111 -4.28 18.97 -5.13
N PRO A 112 -4.52 20.30 -5.08
CA PRO A 112 -3.48 21.28 -5.41
C PRO A 112 -2.38 21.40 -4.35
N ASP A 113 -2.61 20.95 -3.13
CA ASP A 113 -1.73 21.21 -1.99
C ASP A 113 -1.11 19.95 -1.38
N MET A 114 -1.52 18.76 -1.85
CA MET A 114 -1.09 17.48 -1.24
C MET A 114 -0.91 16.37 -2.29
N ARG A 115 0.17 15.62 -2.13
CA ARG A 115 0.54 14.47 -2.96
C ARG A 115 0.86 13.26 -2.08
N LEU A 116 0.35 12.09 -2.45
CA LEU A 116 0.75 10.83 -1.83
C LEU A 116 2.04 10.31 -2.45
N LEU A 117 2.93 9.77 -1.60
CA LEU A 117 4.08 8.95 -1.99
C LEU A 117 3.78 7.52 -1.57
N MET A 118 3.20 6.74 -2.48
CA MET A 118 2.80 5.36 -2.24
C MET A 118 4.01 4.43 -2.40
N LEU A 119 4.54 3.91 -1.27
CA LEU A 119 5.79 3.15 -1.21
C LEU A 119 5.51 1.65 -1.09
N ASP A 120 5.94 0.89 -2.09
CA ASP A 120 5.96 -0.57 -2.04
C ASP A 120 7.14 -1.05 -1.17
N SER A 121 6.84 -1.35 0.08
CA SER A 121 7.81 -1.88 1.05
C SER A 121 7.83 -3.41 1.10
N CYS A 122 7.15 -4.11 0.19
CA CYS A 122 6.98 -5.56 0.27
C CYS A 122 8.10 -6.34 -0.40
N GLN A 123 8.52 -7.43 0.23
CA GLN A 123 9.53 -8.34 -0.28
C GLN A 123 8.86 -9.61 -0.86
N TYR A 124 8.44 -9.58 -2.11
CA TYR A 124 7.73 -10.69 -2.77
C TYR A 124 8.58 -11.45 -3.81
N SER A 125 9.81 -11.07 -4.03
CA SER A 125 10.75 -11.70 -4.98
C SER A 125 12.14 -11.87 -4.37
N PRO A 126 12.85 -13.03 -4.56
CA PRO A 126 12.40 -14.24 -5.27
C PRO A 126 11.40 -15.08 -4.47
N THR A 127 11.17 -14.76 -3.21
CA THR A 127 10.19 -15.40 -2.32
C THR A 127 9.53 -14.33 -1.47
N ASN A 128 8.23 -14.49 -1.23
CA ASN A 128 7.49 -13.62 -0.33
C ASN A 128 8.04 -13.73 1.11
N LYS A 129 8.25 -12.58 1.76
CA LYS A 129 8.65 -12.44 3.16
C LYS A 129 7.66 -11.55 3.91
N VAL A 130 7.68 -11.65 5.24
CA VAL A 130 6.81 -10.83 6.10
C VAL A 130 7.35 -9.41 6.25
N GLY A 131 8.66 -9.26 6.47
CA GLY A 131 9.29 -7.96 6.74
C GLY A 131 9.38 -7.04 5.52
N GLY A 132 9.37 -5.75 5.78
CA GLY A 132 9.44 -4.68 4.79
C GLY A 132 10.84 -4.25 4.41
N MET A 133 11.02 -3.77 3.18
CA MET A 133 12.27 -3.18 2.70
C MET A 133 11.99 -2.25 1.52
N ILE A 134 12.60 -1.10 1.50
CA ILE A 134 12.67 -0.28 0.27
C ILE A 134 13.86 -0.76 -0.56
N LYS A 135 13.65 -1.01 -1.85
CA LYS A 135 14.73 -1.41 -2.75
C LYS A 135 15.72 -0.26 -2.92
N THR A 136 17.01 -0.61 -3.04
CA THR A 136 18.06 0.40 -3.21
C THR A 136 17.81 1.29 -4.44
N GLU A 137 17.32 0.70 -5.53
CA GLU A 137 17.02 1.40 -6.77
C GLU A 137 15.82 2.37 -6.64
N THR A 138 14.96 2.17 -5.66
CA THR A 138 13.79 3.03 -5.38
C THR A 138 14.21 4.35 -4.71
N TYR A 139 15.35 4.40 -4.01
CA TYR A 139 15.77 5.60 -3.30
C TYR A 139 16.07 6.78 -4.23
N ASP A 140 16.69 6.55 -5.39
CA ASP A 140 16.93 7.61 -6.38
C ASP A 140 15.59 8.20 -6.87
N TRP A 141 14.59 7.34 -7.08
CA TRP A 141 13.25 7.78 -7.46
C TRP A 141 12.54 8.53 -6.31
N ILE A 142 12.71 8.10 -5.05
CA ILE A 142 12.17 8.83 -3.89
C ILE A 142 12.76 10.23 -3.82
N ASP A 143 14.07 10.36 -3.99
CA ASP A 143 14.76 11.66 -3.96
C ASP A 143 14.20 12.59 -5.05
N ASP A 144 14.01 12.09 -6.28
CA ASP A 144 13.36 12.84 -7.36
C ASP A 144 11.94 13.30 -6.99
N GLN A 145 11.14 12.44 -6.32
CA GLN A 145 9.76 12.79 -5.92
C GLN A 145 9.72 13.81 -4.77
N LEU A 146 10.68 13.77 -3.86
CA LEU A 146 10.83 14.77 -2.79
C LEU A 146 11.18 16.14 -3.39
N ASP A 147 12.15 16.18 -4.30
CA ASP A 147 12.55 17.41 -5.01
C ASP A 147 11.38 17.99 -5.83
N GLU A 148 10.64 17.15 -6.59
CA GLU A 148 9.48 17.58 -7.36
C GLU A 148 8.36 18.14 -6.47
N ALA A 149 8.07 17.50 -5.32
CA ALA A 149 7.06 18.00 -4.39
C ALA A 149 7.46 19.35 -3.76
N TRP A 150 8.75 19.52 -3.45
CA TRP A 150 9.30 20.79 -2.98
C TRP A 150 9.15 21.90 -4.03
N ASP A 151 9.52 21.62 -5.28
CA ASP A 151 9.46 22.59 -6.39
C ASP A 151 8.00 22.97 -6.71
N ASP A 152 7.07 22.02 -6.62
CA ASP A 152 5.63 22.22 -6.80
C ASP A 152 4.99 22.94 -5.60
N GLY A 153 5.63 22.94 -4.44
CA GLY A 153 5.13 23.53 -3.21
C GLY A 153 3.98 22.73 -2.58
N VAL A 154 3.92 21.42 -2.82
CA VAL A 154 2.90 20.53 -2.27
C VAL A 154 3.41 19.77 -1.04
N ILE A 155 2.51 19.41 -0.14
CA ILE A 155 2.82 18.55 1.00
C ILE A 155 2.87 17.10 0.52
N LEU A 156 4.02 16.45 0.69
CA LEU A 156 4.15 15.02 0.40
C LEU A 156 3.74 14.19 1.62
N LEU A 157 2.85 13.20 1.41
CA LEU A 157 2.37 12.29 2.42
C LEU A 157 2.77 10.85 2.04
N PRO A 158 3.85 10.31 2.63
CA PRO A 158 4.25 8.93 2.38
C PRO A 158 3.30 7.92 3.02
N VAL A 159 3.05 6.84 2.28
CA VAL A 159 2.25 5.70 2.68
C VAL A 159 3.01 4.43 2.35
N ALA A 160 3.16 3.53 3.31
CA ALA A 160 3.68 2.18 3.07
C ALA A 160 2.87 1.14 3.85
N HIS A 161 3.09 -0.14 3.54
CA HIS A 161 2.48 -1.19 4.34
C HIS A 161 3.18 -1.33 5.70
N HIS A 162 4.50 -1.45 5.71
CA HIS A 162 5.29 -1.63 6.94
C HIS A 162 5.57 -0.30 7.62
N ASN A 163 5.76 -0.35 8.94
CA ASN A 163 6.07 0.83 9.74
C ASN A 163 7.43 1.42 9.39
N LEU A 164 7.53 2.73 9.52
CA LEU A 164 8.79 3.46 9.37
C LEU A 164 9.66 3.36 10.63
N LEU A 165 9.02 3.41 11.81
CA LEU A 165 9.68 3.39 13.10
C LEU A 165 9.23 2.19 13.92
N ASP A 166 10.09 1.72 14.84
CA ASP A 166 9.73 0.66 15.78
C ASP A 166 8.69 1.16 16.78
N GLU A 167 7.51 0.57 16.76
CA GLU A 167 6.43 0.94 17.66
C GLU A 167 6.76 0.61 19.12
N SER A 168 7.48 -0.47 19.36
CA SER A 168 7.89 -0.89 20.69
C SER A 168 9.07 -1.85 20.63
N LYS A 169 9.69 -2.15 21.78
CA LYS A 169 10.75 -3.15 21.88
C LYS A 169 10.29 -4.59 21.63
N ILE A 170 9.00 -4.81 21.41
CA ILE A 170 8.40 -6.14 21.19
C ILE A 170 8.10 -6.35 19.71
N TYR A 171 7.70 -5.29 18.98
CA TYR A 171 7.37 -5.30 17.57
C TYR A 171 8.52 -4.67 16.77
N VAL A 172 9.61 -5.42 16.60
CA VAL A 172 10.83 -4.96 15.93
C VAL A 172 11.18 -5.79 14.69
N GLU A 173 11.17 -7.12 14.79
CA GLU A 173 11.44 -7.99 13.64
C GLU A 173 10.21 -8.06 12.73
N ASP A 174 10.42 -7.96 11.42
CA ASP A 174 9.39 -8.03 10.38
C ASP A 174 8.26 -6.98 10.44
N CYS A 175 8.27 -6.07 11.43
CA CYS A 175 7.24 -5.04 11.61
C CYS A 175 7.60 -3.71 10.95
N THR A 176 8.87 -3.39 10.94
CA THR A 176 9.44 -2.13 10.47
C THR A 176 10.19 -2.35 9.14
N ILE A 177 10.27 -1.33 8.32
CA ILE A 177 11.09 -1.35 7.09
C ILE A 177 12.56 -1.58 7.49
N GLU A 178 13.20 -2.59 6.88
CA GLU A 178 14.63 -2.86 7.08
C GLU A 178 15.46 -1.63 6.68
N HIS A 179 16.39 -1.21 7.53
CA HIS A 179 17.21 0.00 7.33
C HIS A 179 16.39 1.28 7.14
N SER A 180 15.27 1.41 7.89
CA SER A 180 14.35 2.55 7.79
C SER A 180 15.00 3.90 8.07
N GLU A 181 16.12 3.94 8.80
CA GLU A 181 16.90 5.15 9.08
C GLU A 181 17.32 5.89 7.80
N GLU A 182 17.51 5.19 6.69
CA GLU A 182 17.83 5.81 5.40
C GLU A 182 16.64 6.59 4.85
N LEU A 183 15.43 6.03 4.93
CA LEU A 183 14.20 6.71 4.53
C LEU A 183 13.84 7.83 5.52
N VAL A 184 13.97 7.59 6.84
CA VAL A 184 13.72 8.59 7.88
C VAL A 184 14.53 9.87 7.63
N ASN A 185 15.85 9.72 7.38
CA ASN A 185 16.72 10.88 7.14
C ASN A 185 16.24 11.73 5.96
N ARG A 186 15.85 11.11 4.83
CA ARG A 186 15.33 11.83 3.67
C ARG A 186 14.04 12.58 3.97
N LEU A 187 13.10 11.92 4.64
CA LEU A 187 11.81 12.53 4.99
C LEU A 187 11.97 13.67 6.01
N GLU A 188 12.93 13.55 6.96
CA GLU A 188 13.25 14.61 7.92
C GLU A 188 13.92 15.81 7.25
N GLU A 189 14.85 15.60 6.31
CA GLU A 189 15.52 16.67 5.56
C GLU A 189 14.51 17.53 4.78
N GLU A 190 13.48 16.92 4.23
CA GLU A 190 12.40 17.60 3.49
C GLU A 190 11.22 18.02 4.38
N ASN A 191 11.33 17.88 5.70
CA ASN A 191 10.30 18.25 6.67
C ASN A 191 8.94 17.59 6.40
N VAL A 192 8.91 16.34 5.95
CA VAL A 192 7.68 15.57 5.73
C VAL A 192 6.95 15.38 7.06
N PRO A 193 5.69 15.82 7.19
CA PRO A 193 5.06 15.97 8.50
C PRO A 193 4.47 14.68 9.07
N LEU A 194 4.21 13.68 8.23
CA LEU A 194 3.46 12.47 8.60
C LEU A 194 3.83 11.32 7.66
N PHE A 195 3.84 10.11 8.21
CA PHE A 195 3.95 8.85 7.48
C PHE A 195 2.80 7.92 7.87
N LEU A 196 2.11 7.33 6.91
CA LEU A 196 1.01 6.39 7.13
C LEU A 196 1.47 4.96 6.91
N SER A 197 1.09 4.05 7.80
CA SER A 197 1.39 2.62 7.66
C SER A 197 0.26 1.72 8.14
N GLY A 198 0.35 0.43 7.80
CA GLY A 198 -0.55 -0.64 8.22
C GLY A 198 0.16 -1.73 9.03
N HIS A 199 0.00 -2.99 8.62
CA HIS A 199 0.71 -4.19 9.05
C HIS A 199 0.47 -4.64 10.50
N LEU A 200 0.56 -3.77 11.49
CA LEU A 200 0.49 -4.15 12.91
C LEU A 200 -0.93 -4.36 13.44
N HIS A 201 -1.96 -4.04 12.66
CA HIS A 201 -3.38 -4.15 13.05
C HIS A 201 -3.73 -3.38 14.34
N VAL A 202 -3.03 -2.30 14.62
CA VAL A 202 -3.27 -1.40 15.73
C VAL A 202 -3.34 0.04 15.26
N GLN A 203 -4.18 0.86 15.89
CA GLN A 203 -4.16 2.30 15.68
C GLN A 203 -3.18 2.92 16.68
N HIS A 204 -2.10 3.46 16.17
CA HIS A 204 -1.08 4.12 16.94
C HIS A 204 -0.52 5.31 16.15
N TYR A 205 -0.07 6.34 16.86
CA TYR A 205 0.72 7.43 16.29
C TYR A 205 1.85 7.80 17.26
N MET A 206 3.02 8.04 16.73
CA MET A 206 4.24 8.39 17.46
C MET A 206 4.69 9.80 17.12
#